data_e33310832b4aa24b83ad9c995d6d2da7
#
_entry.id   e33310832b4aa24b83ad9c995d6d2da7
#
_cell.length_a   1.000
_cell.length_b   1.000
_cell.length_c   1.000
_cell.angle_alpha   90.00
_cell.angle_beta   90.00
_cell.angle_gamma   90.00
#
_symmetry.space_group_name_H-M   'P 1'
#
loop_
_entity.id
_entity.type
_entity.pdbx_description
1 polymer ?
#
loop_
_entity_poly.entity_id
_entity_poly.type
_entity_poly.pdbx_seq_one_letter_code
_entity_poly.pdbx_strand_id
1 'polypeptide(L)'
;MLDLKNWFSPKHYKRLWNVGPPGLTASLILIYLTLQYEAAFSIKKYETGHMWVDVLFFLIFLEMLFILFWTLFSLPPKNRGRKLSTGGIYSFIRHPIYTVVIFHTNILTSLWVGSYLLLFLVPIQYLLWSKMVVKEEEYLIGIFGQEYIDYMSNVSRFIPWK
;
A
#
# COMPACT_ATOMS: atom_id res chain seq x y z
N MET A 1 4.16 16.48 25.39
CA MET A 1 5.29 16.78 24.50
C MET A 1 5.67 15.50 23.76
N LEU A 2 5.51 15.44 22.44
CA LEU A 2 5.83 14.26 21.62
C LEU A 2 7.37 14.17 21.58
N ASP A 3 7.92 13.15 22.21
CA ASP A 3 9.36 12.90 22.20
C ASP A 3 9.79 12.32 20.85
N LEU A 4 10.11 13.22 19.91
CA LEU A 4 10.50 12.90 18.54
C LEU A 4 11.76 12.01 18.46
N LYS A 5 12.65 12.05 19.46
CA LYS A 5 13.86 11.21 19.52
C LYS A 5 13.52 9.71 19.64
N ASN A 6 12.42 9.38 20.28
CA ASN A 6 12.00 7.98 20.45
C ASN A 6 11.24 7.41 19.23
N TRP A 7 10.77 8.25 18.30
CA TRP A 7 10.02 7.79 17.11
C TRP A 7 10.84 6.91 16.18
N PHE A 8 12.14 7.15 16.08
CA PHE A 8 13.08 6.41 15.23
C PHE A 8 13.85 5.31 15.98
N SER A 9 13.51 5.02 17.26
CA SER A 9 14.12 3.88 17.93
C SER A 9 13.69 2.57 17.24
N PRO A 10 14.55 1.51 17.19
CA PRO A 10 14.25 0.26 16.49
C PRO A 10 12.93 -0.39 16.92
N LYS A 11 12.58 -0.27 18.19
CA LYS A 11 11.31 -0.77 18.75
C LYS A 11 10.09 0.00 18.23
N HIS A 12 10.17 1.34 18.16
CA HIS A 12 9.10 2.19 17.66
C HIS A 12 8.98 2.11 16.13
N TYR A 13 10.11 2.00 15.43
CA TYR A 13 10.12 1.82 13.98
C TYR A 13 9.38 0.54 13.58
N LYS A 14 9.73 -0.63 14.16
CA LYS A 14 9.04 -1.89 13.88
C LYS A 14 7.54 -1.81 14.17
N ARG A 15 7.16 -1.13 15.24
CA ARG A 15 5.75 -0.99 15.63
C ARG A 15 4.94 -0.10 14.70
N LEU A 16 5.51 1.02 14.23
CA LEU A 16 4.77 2.05 13.49
C LEU A 16 4.90 1.91 11.97
N TRP A 17 6.07 1.51 11.51
CA TRP A 17 6.44 1.59 10.10
C TRP A 17 6.78 0.25 9.49
N ASN A 18 7.41 -0.64 10.24
CA ASN A 18 7.86 -1.98 9.85
C ASN A 18 8.41 -2.02 8.41
N VAL A 19 7.70 -2.69 7.49
CA VAL A 19 8.08 -2.83 6.07
C VAL A 19 7.59 -1.67 5.20
N GLY A 20 6.79 -0.74 5.74
CA GLY A 20 6.17 0.34 4.98
C GLY A 20 7.18 1.23 4.23
N PRO A 21 8.12 1.93 4.91
CA PRO A 21 9.07 2.81 4.23
C PRO A 21 9.96 2.09 3.21
N PRO A 22 10.62 0.95 3.50
CA PRO A 22 11.41 0.25 2.50
C PRO A 22 10.56 -0.26 1.33
N GLY A 23 9.34 -0.72 1.57
CA GLY A 23 8.42 -1.13 0.50
C GLY A 23 7.98 0.04 -0.37
N LEU A 24 7.64 1.17 0.23
CA LEU A 24 7.30 2.39 -0.52
C LEU A 24 8.50 2.87 -1.37
N THR A 25 9.70 2.89 -0.80
CA THR A 25 10.91 3.28 -1.54
C THR A 25 11.15 2.34 -2.71
N ALA A 26 11.05 1.02 -2.52
CA ALA A 26 11.18 0.04 -3.59
C ALA A 26 10.11 0.24 -4.67
N SER A 27 8.86 0.52 -4.30
CA SER A 27 7.78 0.81 -5.24
C SER A 27 8.05 2.05 -6.09
N LEU A 28 8.51 3.13 -5.47
CA LEU A 28 8.86 4.37 -6.18
C LEU A 28 10.06 4.18 -7.12
N ILE A 29 11.07 3.41 -6.70
CA ILE A 29 12.21 3.05 -7.58
C ILE A 29 11.72 2.25 -8.79
N LEU A 30 10.85 1.27 -8.59
CA LEU A 30 10.30 0.48 -9.69
C LEU A 30 9.50 1.33 -10.68
N ILE A 31 8.66 2.24 -10.18
CA ILE A 31 7.93 3.20 -11.03
C ILE A 31 8.93 4.06 -11.83
N TYR A 32 9.92 4.64 -11.15
CA TYR A 32 10.95 5.46 -11.79
C TYR A 32 11.71 4.69 -12.88
N LEU A 33 12.19 3.48 -12.58
CA LEU A 33 12.91 2.65 -13.55
C LEU A 33 12.03 2.27 -14.74
N THR A 34 10.73 2.00 -14.52
CA THR A 34 9.78 1.73 -15.60
C THR A 34 9.65 2.93 -16.53
N LEU A 35 9.51 4.13 -15.97
CA LEU A 35 9.42 5.37 -16.76
C LEU A 35 10.72 5.67 -17.53
N GLN A 36 11.90 5.44 -16.93
CA GLN A 36 13.18 5.58 -17.63
C GLN A 36 13.32 4.55 -18.76
N TYR A 37 12.88 3.32 -18.53
CA TYR A 37 12.89 2.27 -19.56
C TYR A 37 11.98 2.66 -20.74
N GLU A 38 10.75 3.13 -20.48
CA GLU A 38 9.86 3.62 -21.54
C GLU A 38 10.47 4.76 -22.36
N ALA A 39 11.13 5.70 -21.69
CA ALA A 39 11.81 6.82 -22.36
C ALA A 39 12.99 6.34 -23.23
N ALA A 40 13.83 5.45 -22.69
CA ALA A 40 15.01 4.94 -23.39
C ALA A 40 14.67 4.13 -24.64
N PHE A 41 13.58 3.37 -24.61
CA PHE A 41 13.16 2.51 -25.72
C PHE A 41 12.02 3.11 -26.55
N SER A 42 11.65 4.38 -26.32
CA SER A 42 10.58 5.09 -27.02
C SER A 42 9.27 4.30 -27.08
N ILE A 43 8.93 3.64 -25.96
CA ILE A 43 7.73 2.79 -25.89
C ILE A 43 6.48 3.65 -26.04
N LYS A 44 5.58 3.21 -26.92
CA LYS A 44 4.33 3.91 -27.21
C LYS A 44 3.47 4.00 -25.95
N LYS A 45 3.04 5.22 -25.64
CA LYS A 45 2.09 5.54 -24.58
C LYS A 45 0.68 5.66 -25.15
N TYR A 46 -0.33 5.53 -24.28
CA TYR A 46 -1.68 5.91 -24.68
C TYR A 46 -1.89 7.42 -24.51
N GLU A 47 -2.84 7.94 -25.26
CA GLU A 47 -3.17 9.37 -25.21
C GLU A 47 -3.85 9.71 -23.88
N THR A 48 -3.33 10.73 -23.21
CA THR A 48 -3.93 11.36 -22.05
C THR A 48 -4.67 12.65 -22.48
N GLY A 49 -5.47 13.23 -21.60
CA GLY A 49 -6.23 14.45 -21.90
C GLY A 49 -7.61 14.20 -22.51
N HIS A 50 -8.03 12.96 -22.62
CA HIS A 50 -9.43 12.63 -22.87
C HIS A 50 -10.24 12.79 -21.58
N MET A 51 -11.38 13.44 -21.63
CA MET A 51 -12.25 13.69 -20.47
C MET A 51 -12.53 12.42 -19.64
N TRP A 52 -12.68 11.26 -20.27
CA TRP A 52 -12.89 9.99 -19.56
C TRP A 52 -11.67 9.53 -18.75
N VAL A 53 -10.43 9.84 -19.21
CA VAL A 53 -9.18 9.54 -18.46
C VAL A 53 -9.11 10.42 -17.23
N ASP A 54 -9.42 11.72 -17.37
CA ASP A 54 -9.42 12.66 -16.25
C ASP A 54 -10.50 12.29 -15.22
N VAL A 55 -11.69 11.93 -15.67
CA VAL A 55 -12.77 11.45 -14.79
C VAL A 55 -12.33 10.18 -14.03
N LEU A 56 -11.75 9.20 -14.73
CA LEU A 56 -11.27 7.96 -14.12
C LEU A 56 -10.14 8.25 -13.10
N PHE A 57 -9.18 9.12 -13.45
CA PHE A 57 -8.14 9.56 -12.53
C PHE A 57 -8.74 10.16 -11.25
N PHE A 58 -9.72 11.04 -11.40
CA PHE A 58 -10.35 11.71 -10.26
C PHE A 58 -11.10 10.74 -9.36
N LEU A 59 -11.84 9.79 -9.94
CA LEU A 59 -12.59 8.78 -9.19
C LEU A 59 -11.63 7.88 -8.39
N ILE A 60 -10.57 7.38 -9.01
CA ILE A 60 -9.56 6.54 -8.34
C ILE A 60 -8.79 7.33 -7.29
N PHE A 61 -8.51 8.61 -7.54
CA PHE A 61 -7.87 9.48 -6.56
C PHE A 61 -8.76 9.70 -5.32
N LEU A 62 -10.06 9.93 -5.52
CA LEU A 62 -11.01 10.06 -4.41
C LEU A 62 -11.17 8.75 -3.63
N GLU A 63 -11.23 7.60 -4.32
CA GLU A 63 -11.24 6.29 -3.68
C GLU A 63 -9.97 6.07 -2.84
N MET A 64 -8.80 6.40 -3.37
CA MET A 64 -7.53 6.34 -2.64
C MET A 64 -7.58 7.16 -1.35
N LEU A 65 -8.05 8.41 -1.42
CA LEU A 65 -8.21 9.26 -0.24
C LEU A 65 -9.18 8.65 0.77
N PHE A 66 -10.31 8.11 0.29
CA PHE A 66 -11.29 7.45 1.13
C PHE A 66 -10.68 6.25 1.88
N ILE A 67 -9.94 5.38 1.19
CA ILE A 67 -9.24 4.24 1.80
C ILE A 67 -8.23 4.72 2.86
N LEU A 68 -7.44 5.75 2.56
CA LEU A 68 -6.45 6.30 3.50
C LEU A 68 -7.12 6.86 4.76
N PHE A 69 -8.16 7.68 4.60
CA PHE A 69 -8.91 8.24 5.73
C PHE A 69 -9.57 7.13 6.55
N TRP A 70 -10.26 6.20 5.90
CA TRP A 70 -10.90 5.08 6.59
C TRP A 70 -9.89 4.23 7.37
N THR A 71 -8.69 4.02 6.81
CA THR A 71 -7.58 3.33 7.49
C THR A 71 -7.14 4.08 8.76
N LEU A 72 -6.98 5.40 8.68
CA LEU A 72 -6.57 6.22 9.82
C LEU A 72 -7.62 6.21 10.94
N PHE A 73 -8.91 6.25 10.59
CA PHE A 73 -10.00 6.16 11.57
C PHE A 73 -10.11 4.76 12.19
N SER A 74 -9.94 3.70 11.39
CA SER A 74 -10.03 2.31 11.86
C SER A 74 -8.87 1.91 12.76
N LEU A 75 -7.66 2.44 12.51
CA LEU A 75 -6.47 2.18 13.34
C LEU A 75 -5.61 3.46 13.48
N PRO A 76 -5.94 4.34 14.43
CA PRO A 76 -5.14 5.51 14.71
C PRO A 76 -3.67 5.15 15.02
N PRO A 77 -2.68 5.97 14.62
CA PRO A 77 -1.25 5.68 14.79
C PRO A 77 -0.85 5.30 16.23
N LYS A 78 -1.50 5.88 17.24
CA LYS A 78 -1.26 5.58 18.65
C LYS A 78 -1.57 4.11 19.04
N ASN A 79 -2.47 3.46 18.31
CA ASN A 79 -2.93 2.09 18.57
C ASN A 79 -2.15 1.03 17.77
N ARG A 80 -1.37 1.42 16.77
CA ARG A 80 -0.59 0.49 15.94
C ARG A 80 0.37 -0.35 16.80
N GLY A 81 0.34 -1.67 16.61
CA GLY A 81 1.13 -2.62 17.38
C GLY A 81 0.82 -2.66 18.89
N ARG A 82 -0.31 -2.09 19.33
CA ARG A 82 -0.81 -2.16 20.70
C ARG A 82 -2.21 -2.77 20.79
N LYS A 83 -3.01 -2.57 19.75
CA LYS A 83 -4.36 -3.11 19.63
C LYS A 83 -4.50 -3.73 18.25
N LEU A 84 -4.98 -4.97 18.20
CA LEU A 84 -5.41 -5.58 16.95
C LEU A 84 -6.71 -4.88 16.48
N SER A 85 -6.70 -4.38 15.26
CA SER A 85 -7.90 -3.83 14.62
C SER A 85 -8.38 -4.82 13.58
N THR A 86 -9.59 -5.33 13.77
CA THR A 86 -10.27 -6.28 12.86
C THR A 86 -11.54 -5.69 12.28
N GLY A 87 -11.89 -4.46 12.68
CA GLY A 87 -13.09 -3.73 12.24
C GLY A 87 -12.79 -2.65 11.19
N GLY A 88 -13.85 -2.02 10.68
CA GLY A 88 -13.75 -1.01 9.63
C GLY A 88 -13.11 -1.58 8.38
N ILE A 89 -12.15 -0.87 7.75
CA ILE A 89 -11.48 -1.35 6.54
C ILE A 89 -10.68 -2.64 6.78
N TYR A 90 -10.23 -2.88 8.02
CA TYR A 90 -9.48 -4.08 8.40
C TYR A 90 -10.35 -5.35 8.46
N SER A 91 -11.67 -5.23 8.37
CA SER A 91 -12.55 -6.40 8.18
C SER A 91 -12.54 -6.91 6.72
N PHE A 92 -12.09 -6.12 5.78
CA PHE A 92 -12.02 -6.46 4.35
C PHE A 92 -10.61 -6.85 3.91
N ILE A 93 -9.61 -6.07 4.33
CA ILE A 93 -8.19 -6.28 3.97
C ILE A 93 -7.28 -5.95 5.16
N ARG A 94 -6.20 -6.76 5.30
CA ARG A 94 -5.27 -6.60 6.43
C ARG A 94 -4.30 -5.42 6.28
N HIS A 95 -3.94 -5.06 5.03
CA HIS A 95 -2.92 -4.04 4.73
C HIS A 95 -3.44 -2.96 3.78
N PRO A 96 -4.43 -2.14 4.20
CA PRO A 96 -5.08 -1.16 3.32
C PRO A 96 -4.12 -0.09 2.78
N ILE A 97 -3.14 0.37 3.57
CA ILE A 97 -2.13 1.34 3.10
C ILE A 97 -1.27 0.73 1.99
N TYR A 98 -0.90 -0.55 2.11
CA TYR A 98 -0.10 -1.21 1.07
C TYR A 98 -0.91 -1.49 -0.18
N THR A 99 -2.21 -1.74 -0.04
CA THR A 99 -3.15 -1.79 -1.17
C THR A 99 -3.11 -0.50 -1.98
N VAL A 100 -3.14 0.66 -1.31
CA VAL A 100 -3.00 1.96 -1.97
C VAL A 100 -1.66 2.05 -2.71
N VAL A 101 -0.55 1.66 -2.10
CA VAL A 101 0.77 1.71 -2.76
C VAL A 101 0.84 0.76 -3.95
N ILE A 102 0.29 -0.45 -3.85
CA ILE A 102 0.35 -1.46 -4.93
C ILE A 102 -0.52 -1.04 -6.14
N PHE A 103 -1.75 -0.63 -5.90
CA PHE A 103 -2.73 -0.41 -6.96
C PHE A 103 -2.84 1.06 -7.35
N HIS A 104 -3.17 1.94 -6.40
CA HIS A 104 -3.52 3.32 -6.71
C HIS A 104 -2.33 4.14 -7.22
N THR A 105 -1.12 3.98 -6.64
CA THR A 105 0.03 4.75 -7.13
C THR A 105 0.39 4.38 -8.56
N ASN A 106 0.34 3.09 -8.92
CA ASN A 106 0.63 2.64 -10.28
C ASN A 106 -0.45 3.09 -11.28
N ILE A 107 -1.73 2.90 -10.93
CA ILE A 107 -2.85 3.26 -11.82
C ILE A 107 -2.90 4.77 -12.01
N LEU A 108 -2.82 5.56 -10.94
CA LEU A 108 -2.85 7.03 -11.02
C LEU A 108 -1.65 7.56 -11.82
N THR A 109 -0.43 7.04 -11.58
CA THR A 109 0.74 7.44 -12.36
C THR A 109 0.58 7.02 -13.82
N SER A 110 0.04 5.82 -14.10
CA SER A 110 -0.27 5.37 -15.45
C SER A 110 -1.22 6.33 -16.16
N LEU A 111 -2.35 6.67 -15.54
CA LEU A 111 -3.34 7.60 -16.11
C LEU A 111 -2.77 9.00 -16.33
N TRP A 112 -1.85 9.44 -15.44
CA TRP A 112 -1.19 10.75 -15.57
C TRP A 112 -0.24 10.83 -16.75
N VAL A 113 0.59 9.79 -16.98
CA VAL A 113 1.67 9.83 -17.98
C VAL A 113 1.39 9.00 -19.24
N GLY A 114 0.27 8.31 -19.32
CA GLY A 114 -0.13 7.47 -20.45
C GLY A 114 0.64 6.14 -20.55
N SER A 115 1.14 5.59 -19.43
CA SER A 115 2.02 4.42 -19.43
C SER A 115 1.26 3.10 -19.25
N TYR A 116 1.27 2.23 -20.28
CA TYR A 116 0.78 0.86 -20.13
C TYR A 116 1.66 0.01 -19.21
N LEU A 117 3.00 0.24 -19.20
CA LEU A 117 3.91 -0.60 -18.42
C LEU A 117 3.68 -0.45 -16.91
N LEU A 118 3.22 0.71 -16.45
CA LEU A 118 2.87 0.89 -15.04
C LEU A 118 1.68 0.02 -14.61
N LEU A 119 0.76 -0.32 -15.52
CA LEU A 119 -0.32 -1.26 -15.22
C LEU A 119 0.24 -2.69 -15.08
N PHE A 120 1.20 -3.07 -15.92
CA PHE A 120 1.88 -4.36 -15.80
C PHE A 120 2.82 -4.44 -14.60
N LEU A 121 3.22 -3.30 -14.01
CA LEU A 121 4.01 -3.26 -12.79
C LEU A 121 3.18 -3.68 -11.55
N VAL A 122 1.85 -3.53 -11.57
CA VAL A 122 0.96 -3.89 -10.45
C VAL A 122 1.17 -5.32 -9.96
N PRO A 123 1.11 -6.39 -10.80
CA PRO A 123 1.34 -7.74 -10.32
C PRO A 123 2.76 -7.95 -9.76
N ILE A 124 3.76 -7.26 -10.30
CA ILE A 124 5.14 -7.33 -9.80
C ILE A 124 5.21 -6.72 -8.39
N GLN A 125 4.62 -5.56 -8.19
CA GLN A 125 4.54 -4.94 -6.86
C GLN A 125 3.70 -5.76 -5.89
N TYR A 126 2.60 -6.36 -6.34
CA TYR A 126 1.81 -7.28 -5.51
C TYR A 126 2.67 -8.44 -4.98
N LEU A 127 3.49 -9.06 -5.82
CA LEU A 127 4.39 -10.13 -5.40
C LEU A 127 5.49 -9.63 -4.46
N LEU A 128 6.07 -8.47 -4.72
CA LEU A 128 7.07 -7.84 -3.87
C LEU A 128 6.49 -7.59 -2.47
N TRP A 129 5.36 -6.90 -2.39
CA TRP A 129 4.70 -6.60 -1.13
C TRP A 129 4.22 -7.85 -0.40
N SER A 130 3.75 -8.88 -1.13
CA SER A 130 3.35 -10.16 -0.54
C SER A 130 4.50 -10.86 0.19
N LYS A 131 5.74 -10.71 -0.31
CA LYS A 131 6.94 -11.21 0.38
C LYS A 131 7.36 -10.34 1.55
N MET A 132 7.28 -9.02 1.39
CA MET A 132 7.70 -8.07 2.44
C MET A 132 6.81 -8.13 3.67
N VAL A 133 5.48 -8.19 3.49
CA VAL A 133 4.53 -8.19 4.61
C VAL A 133 4.60 -9.44 5.48
N VAL A 134 5.20 -10.55 5.01
CA VAL A 134 5.41 -11.75 5.84
C VAL A 134 6.12 -11.39 7.15
N LYS A 135 7.18 -10.57 7.09
CA LYS A 135 7.93 -10.13 8.29
C LYS A 135 7.08 -9.28 9.24
N GLU A 136 6.15 -8.51 8.71
CA GLU A 136 5.21 -7.73 9.52
C GLU A 136 4.16 -8.63 10.16
N GLU A 137 3.62 -9.58 9.41
CA GLU A 137 2.65 -10.56 9.93
C GLU A 137 3.27 -11.45 11.01
N GLU A 138 4.52 -11.92 10.83
CA GLU A 138 5.28 -12.64 11.87
C GLU A 138 5.45 -11.79 13.15
N TYR A 139 5.77 -10.52 13.01
CA TYR A 139 5.86 -9.60 14.15
C TYR A 139 4.51 -9.43 14.85
N LEU A 140 3.40 -9.33 14.11
CA LEU A 140 2.05 -9.20 14.66
C LEU A 140 1.58 -10.50 15.32
N ILE A 141 1.92 -11.67 14.76
CA ILE A 141 1.71 -12.97 15.43
C ILE A 141 2.44 -13.01 16.78
N GLY A 142 3.68 -12.50 16.82
CA GLY A 142 4.45 -12.43 18.06
C GLY A 142 3.82 -11.53 19.15
N ILE A 143 2.99 -10.54 18.75
CA ILE A 143 2.32 -9.63 19.69
C ILE A 143 0.93 -10.14 20.09
N PHE A 144 0.13 -10.59 19.11
CA PHE A 144 -1.29 -10.89 19.30
C PHE A 144 -1.60 -12.40 19.32
N GLY A 145 -0.60 -13.25 19.05
CA GLY A 145 -0.73 -14.70 19.12
C GLY A 145 -1.84 -15.28 18.24
N GLN A 146 -2.64 -16.16 18.81
CA GLN A 146 -3.71 -16.88 18.11
C GLN A 146 -4.77 -15.95 17.52
N GLU A 147 -5.07 -14.83 18.20
CA GLU A 147 -6.05 -13.83 17.71
C GLU A 147 -5.68 -13.30 16.31
N TYR A 148 -4.37 -13.03 16.06
CA TYR A 148 -3.93 -12.60 14.74
C TYR A 148 -3.97 -13.74 13.71
N ILE A 149 -3.66 -14.97 14.10
CA ILE A 149 -3.73 -16.15 13.21
C ILE A 149 -5.18 -16.36 12.75
N ASP A 150 -6.14 -16.30 13.66
CA ASP A 150 -7.58 -16.43 13.36
C ASP A 150 -8.05 -15.30 12.45
N TYR A 151 -7.57 -14.07 12.68
CA TYR A 151 -7.85 -12.93 11.80
C TYR A 151 -7.27 -13.15 10.39
N MET A 152 -6.03 -13.64 10.27
CA MET A 152 -5.39 -13.93 8.96
C MET A 152 -6.15 -15.00 8.18
N SER A 153 -6.78 -15.97 8.85
CA SER A 153 -7.54 -17.04 8.19
C SER A 153 -8.82 -16.52 7.53
N ASN A 154 -9.38 -15.40 8.03
CA ASN A 154 -10.66 -14.86 7.61
C ASN A 154 -10.57 -13.63 6.71
N VAL A 155 -9.44 -12.90 6.71
CA VAL A 155 -9.29 -11.65 6.00
C VAL A 155 -8.08 -11.69 5.06
N SER A 156 -8.26 -11.27 3.82
CA SER A 156 -7.21 -11.22 2.79
C SER A 156 -6.18 -10.13 3.04
N ARG A 157 -4.99 -10.23 2.43
CA ARG A 157 -3.92 -9.22 2.58
C ARG A 157 -4.25 -7.88 1.95
N PHE A 158 -4.54 -7.85 0.64
CA PHE A 158 -4.61 -6.64 -0.17
C PHE A 158 -5.90 -6.50 -0.97
N ILE A 159 -6.56 -7.60 -1.31
CA ILE A 159 -7.78 -7.62 -2.13
C ILE A 159 -8.84 -8.42 -1.40
N PRO A 160 -10.09 -7.91 -1.27
CA PRO A 160 -11.15 -8.55 -0.49
C PRO A 160 -11.82 -9.67 -1.30
N TRP A 161 -11.25 -10.86 -1.32
CA TRP A 161 -11.83 -12.03 -2.01
C TRP A 161 -12.07 -13.25 -1.11
N LYS A 162 -12.03 -13.03 0.20
CA LYS A 162 -12.47 -14.02 1.20
C LYS A 162 -13.77 -13.60 1.82
#